data_7c6a14cf6fcedb7a960d3b8733d07a31
#
_entry.id   7c6a14cf6fcedb7a960d3b8733d07a31
#
_cell.length_a   1.000
_cell.length_b   1.000
_cell.length_c   1.000
_cell.angle_alpha   90.00
_cell.angle_beta   90.00
_cell.angle_gamma   90.00
#
_symmetry.space_group_name_H-M   'P 1'
#
loop_
_entity.id
_entity.type
_entity.pdbx_description
1 polymer ?
#
loop_
_entity_poly.entity_id
_entity_poly.type
_entity_poly.pdbx_seq_one_letter_code
_entity_poly.pdbx_strand_id
1 'polypeptide(L)'
;MKRSEINANIRWAEEFLAANNIRLPELAYWSMDDWRKNRDRLDTVRKVELGWDITDFGSGDYAKLGAVLYTVRNGLVSDPKVGVPYCEKYILMKEGQRLPNHYHVFKSEDIINRAGGDISVFLWNADPKTGAQLDTDVHVFMDGIEHVVKAGEEVVVKKGCSISLTPYIAHVFGPKPGTGDCIVGEVSKVNDDHTDNYFLEKVARFADIDEDEPILHPLCNECAKI
;
A
#
# COMPACT_ATOMS: atom_id res chain seq x y z
N MET A 1 1.14 -13.35 11.34
CA MET A 1 2.60 -13.10 11.15
C MET A 1 3.32 -13.05 12.48
N LYS A 2 4.62 -13.38 12.54
CA LYS A 2 5.46 -13.17 13.73
C LYS A 2 6.04 -11.75 13.76
N ARG A 3 6.23 -11.18 14.95
CA ARG A 3 6.89 -9.88 15.10
C ARG A 3 8.32 -9.89 14.54
N SER A 4 9.05 -10.95 14.72
CA SER A 4 10.39 -11.15 14.14
C SER A 4 10.39 -11.05 12.61
N GLU A 5 9.37 -11.61 11.96
CA GLU A 5 9.18 -11.50 10.50
C GLU A 5 8.85 -10.05 10.08
N ILE A 6 7.98 -9.37 10.83
CA ILE A 6 7.64 -7.96 10.60
C ILE A 6 8.90 -7.09 10.71
N ASN A 7 9.68 -7.24 11.79
CA ASN A 7 10.93 -6.51 12.00
C ASN A 7 11.94 -6.76 10.87
N ALA A 8 12.08 -8.02 10.43
CA ALA A 8 12.96 -8.38 9.33
C ALA A 8 12.54 -7.72 8.00
N ASN A 9 11.24 -7.65 7.73
CA ASN A 9 10.72 -7.00 6.54
C ASN A 9 10.86 -5.46 6.60
N ILE A 10 10.75 -4.84 7.76
CA ILE A 10 11.04 -3.41 7.93
C ILE A 10 12.52 -3.13 7.59
N ARG A 11 13.47 -3.90 8.16
CA ARG A 11 14.91 -3.74 7.88
C ARG A 11 15.20 -3.90 6.38
N TRP A 12 14.65 -4.93 5.75
CA TRP A 12 14.75 -5.13 4.30
C TRP A 12 14.23 -3.92 3.53
N ALA A 13 13.09 -3.36 3.92
CA ALA A 13 12.48 -2.21 3.26
C ALA A 13 13.36 -0.96 3.41
N GLU A 14 13.92 -0.70 4.59
CA GLU A 14 14.85 0.41 4.83
C GLU A 14 16.10 0.30 3.95
N GLU A 15 16.71 -0.89 3.88
CA GLU A 15 17.87 -1.16 3.03
C GLU A 15 17.53 -0.99 1.54
N PHE A 16 16.38 -1.50 1.10
CA PHE A 16 15.96 -1.42 -0.30
C PHE A 16 15.62 0.02 -0.72
N LEU A 17 14.96 0.79 0.14
CA LEU A 17 14.74 2.23 -0.07
C LEU A 17 16.06 2.99 -0.15
N ALA A 18 16.98 2.76 0.78
CA ALA A 18 18.30 3.41 0.82
C ALA A 18 19.12 3.09 -0.44
N ALA A 19 19.15 1.83 -0.89
CA ALA A 19 19.82 1.39 -2.10
C ALA A 19 19.29 2.08 -3.38
N ASN A 20 18.04 2.55 -3.34
CA ASN A 20 17.40 3.27 -4.44
C ASN A 20 17.34 4.80 -4.21
N ASN A 21 18.11 5.33 -3.26
CA ASN A 21 18.18 6.76 -2.90
C ASN A 21 16.84 7.37 -2.45
N ILE A 22 15.94 6.56 -1.89
CA ILE A 22 14.68 7.01 -1.32
C ILE A 22 14.83 7.07 0.19
N ARG A 23 14.52 8.23 0.78
CA ARG A 23 14.53 8.43 2.23
C ARG A 23 13.13 8.69 2.72
N LEU A 24 12.74 7.97 3.76
CA LEU A 24 11.50 8.22 4.48
C LEU A 24 11.66 9.38 5.48
N PRO A 25 10.55 9.97 5.97
CA PRO A 25 10.59 10.92 7.07
C PRO A 25 11.26 10.32 8.32
N GLU A 26 11.84 11.17 9.17
CA GLU A 26 12.52 10.78 10.40
C GLU A 26 11.68 9.84 11.30
N LEU A 27 10.38 10.05 11.33
CA LEU A 27 9.41 9.23 12.06
C LEU A 27 9.51 7.73 11.72
N ALA A 28 9.90 7.37 10.49
CA ALA A 28 10.05 5.98 10.06
C ALA A 28 11.12 5.23 10.84
N TYR A 29 12.13 5.95 11.32
CA TYR A 29 13.31 5.41 11.97
C TYR A 29 13.28 5.57 13.50
N TRP A 30 12.19 6.11 14.06
CA TRP A 30 12.07 6.31 15.48
C TRP A 30 12.00 4.99 16.24
N SER A 31 12.82 4.90 17.29
CA SER A 31 12.73 3.82 18.28
C SER A 31 11.44 3.93 19.11
N MET A 32 11.07 2.85 19.79
CA MET A 32 9.94 2.88 20.75
C MET A 32 10.09 3.95 21.82
N ASP A 33 11.34 4.27 22.22
CA ASP A 33 11.59 5.33 23.19
C ASP A 33 11.37 6.73 22.60
N ASP A 34 11.71 6.94 21.31
CA ASP A 34 11.42 8.20 20.62
C ASP A 34 9.91 8.40 20.46
N TRP A 35 9.16 7.34 20.14
CA TRP A 35 7.71 7.36 20.12
C TRP A 35 7.12 7.75 21.47
N ARG A 36 7.57 7.14 22.58
CA ARG A 36 7.11 7.45 23.94
C ARG A 36 7.44 8.90 24.34
N LYS A 37 8.65 9.38 24.05
CA LYS A 37 9.08 10.77 24.36
C LYS A 37 8.25 11.81 23.63
N ASN A 38 7.76 11.53 22.44
CA ASN A 38 7.03 12.46 21.59
C ASN A 38 5.52 12.21 21.56
N ARG A 39 4.99 11.32 22.42
CA ARG A 39 3.60 10.84 22.39
C ARG A 39 2.54 11.95 22.29
N ASP A 40 2.77 13.08 22.97
CA ASP A 40 1.83 14.20 23.02
C ASP A 40 1.79 15.05 21.73
N ARG A 41 2.72 14.79 20.78
CA ARG A 41 2.84 15.47 19.49
C ARG A 41 2.32 14.62 18.33
N LEU A 42 1.87 13.40 18.58
CA LEU A 42 1.56 12.39 17.56
C LEU A 42 0.05 12.24 17.30
N ASP A 43 -0.77 13.19 17.75
CA ASP A 43 -2.23 13.10 17.61
C ASP A 43 -2.66 12.94 16.14
N THR A 44 -2.12 13.77 15.24
CA THR A 44 -2.39 13.66 13.80
C THR A 44 -1.85 12.35 13.22
N VAL A 45 -0.62 11.94 13.59
CA VAL A 45 0.00 10.68 13.11
C VAL A 45 -0.91 9.48 13.42
N ARG A 46 -1.45 9.42 14.63
CA ARG A 46 -2.37 8.36 15.06
C ARG A 46 -3.72 8.42 14.32
N LYS A 47 -4.29 9.62 14.21
CA LYS A 47 -5.62 9.80 13.60
C LYS A 47 -5.66 9.45 12.12
N VAL A 48 -4.58 9.72 11.39
CA VAL A 48 -4.50 9.48 9.95
C VAL A 48 -3.63 8.26 9.59
N GLU A 49 -3.24 7.48 10.60
CA GLU A 49 -2.50 6.22 10.48
C GLU A 49 -1.21 6.33 9.64
N LEU A 50 -0.33 7.31 9.98
CA LEU A 50 0.98 7.41 9.34
C LEU A 50 1.96 6.37 9.89
N GLY A 51 2.87 5.89 9.05
CA GLY A 51 3.95 4.99 9.44
C GLY A 51 3.94 3.66 8.72
N TRP A 52 4.64 2.70 9.32
CA TRP A 52 4.80 1.34 8.78
C TRP A 52 3.52 0.53 8.87
N ASP A 53 3.32 -0.31 7.89
CA ASP A 53 2.32 -1.37 7.89
C ASP A 53 2.88 -2.58 7.13
N ILE A 54 2.89 -3.72 7.77
CA ILE A 54 3.32 -4.98 7.16
C ILE A 54 2.18 -5.97 7.30
N THR A 55 1.69 -6.47 6.19
CA THR A 55 0.52 -7.32 6.18
C THR A 55 0.63 -8.48 5.20
N ASP A 56 0.14 -9.63 5.62
CA ASP A 56 -0.15 -10.79 4.78
C ASP A 56 -1.65 -10.86 4.42
N PHE A 57 -2.38 -9.80 4.73
CA PHE A 57 -3.83 -9.71 4.54
C PHE A 57 -4.60 -10.88 5.21
N GLY A 58 -4.06 -11.42 6.29
CA GLY A 58 -4.65 -12.56 7.01
C GLY A 58 -4.60 -13.88 6.25
N SER A 59 -3.83 -13.96 5.17
CA SER A 59 -3.69 -15.17 4.32
C SER A 59 -2.86 -16.27 4.96
N GLY A 60 -1.93 -15.90 5.86
CA GLY A 60 -0.90 -16.81 6.38
C GLY A 60 0.21 -17.15 5.38
N ASP A 61 0.25 -16.49 4.20
CA ASP A 61 1.26 -16.69 3.16
C ASP A 61 1.80 -15.34 2.68
N TYR A 62 2.60 -14.70 3.54
CA TYR A 62 3.23 -13.40 3.24
C TYR A 62 4.08 -13.43 1.98
N ALA A 63 4.64 -14.58 1.62
CA ALA A 63 5.48 -14.70 0.44
C ALA A 63 4.71 -14.56 -0.89
N LYS A 64 3.39 -14.79 -0.86
CA LYS A 64 2.53 -14.65 -2.03
C LYS A 64 1.59 -13.46 -1.95
N LEU A 65 0.94 -13.29 -0.81
CA LEU A 65 -0.01 -12.21 -0.56
C LEU A 65 0.52 -11.35 0.58
N GLY A 66 1.21 -10.26 0.24
CA GLY A 66 1.86 -9.45 1.25
C GLY A 66 2.58 -8.25 0.70
N ALA A 67 2.79 -7.26 1.56
CA ALA A 67 3.56 -6.08 1.26
C ALA A 67 4.11 -5.42 2.53
N VAL A 68 5.14 -4.62 2.37
CA VAL A 68 5.53 -3.57 3.32
C VAL A 68 4.99 -2.25 2.79
N LEU A 69 4.23 -1.55 3.63
CA LEU A 69 3.73 -0.22 3.31
C LEU A 69 4.31 0.82 4.28
N TYR A 70 4.49 2.03 3.79
CA TYR A 70 4.78 3.19 4.63
C TYR A 70 3.92 4.37 4.19
N THR A 71 2.97 4.76 5.05
CA THR A 71 2.14 5.94 4.81
C THR A 71 2.90 7.19 5.24
N VAL A 72 3.29 8.00 4.25
CA VAL A 72 4.07 9.23 4.45
C VAL A 72 3.18 10.36 4.93
N ARG A 73 2.00 10.50 4.32
CA ARG A 73 0.98 11.49 4.65
C ARG A 73 -0.40 11.02 4.26
N ASN A 74 -1.38 11.47 5.01
CA ASN A 74 -2.79 11.16 4.80
C ASN A 74 -3.65 12.20 5.52
N GLY A 75 -4.96 12.13 5.35
CA GLY A 75 -5.96 12.93 6.01
C GLY A 75 -7.11 12.09 6.55
N LEU A 76 -8.19 12.76 6.94
CA LEU A 76 -9.44 12.11 7.31
C LEU A 76 -10.55 12.56 6.36
N VAL A 77 -11.29 11.61 5.80
CA VAL A 77 -12.48 11.88 5.00
C VAL A 77 -13.55 12.59 5.85
N SER A 78 -13.67 12.20 7.11
CA SER A 78 -14.67 12.74 8.06
C SER A 78 -14.32 14.13 8.60
N ASP A 79 -13.05 14.54 8.57
CA ASP A 79 -12.62 15.87 9.02
C ASP A 79 -11.47 16.41 8.13
N PRO A 80 -11.76 17.22 7.11
CA PRO A 80 -10.77 17.77 6.19
C PRO A 80 -9.72 18.71 6.85
N LYS A 81 -9.86 19.05 8.13
CA LYS A 81 -8.89 19.86 8.88
C LYS A 81 -7.78 19.01 9.49
N VAL A 82 -7.93 17.68 9.51
CA VAL A 82 -6.97 16.75 10.08
C VAL A 82 -6.11 16.16 8.96
N GLY A 83 -4.81 16.36 9.03
CA GLY A 83 -3.86 15.91 8.03
C GLY A 83 -3.91 16.73 6.75
N VAL A 84 -3.82 16.06 5.59
CA VAL A 84 -3.81 16.66 4.24
C VAL A 84 -4.89 16.02 3.36
N PRO A 85 -5.39 16.72 2.29
CA PRO A 85 -6.50 16.21 1.49
C PRO A 85 -6.10 15.16 0.44
N TYR A 86 -4.98 14.49 0.64
CA TYR A 86 -4.44 13.44 -0.23
C TYR A 86 -3.62 12.45 0.59
N CYS A 87 -3.33 11.28 0.01
CA CYS A 87 -2.47 10.27 0.58
C CYS A 87 -1.22 10.07 -0.27
N GLU A 88 -0.10 9.83 0.39
CA GLU A 88 1.12 9.32 -0.23
C GLU A 88 1.64 8.14 0.57
N LYS A 89 1.87 7.02 -0.13
CA LYS A 89 2.46 5.80 0.44
C LYS A 89 3.59 5.28 -0.41
N TYR A 90 4.51 4.57 0.22
CA TYR A 90 5.37 3.61 -0.43
C TYR A 90 4.85 2.20 -0.17
N ILE A 91 4.85 1.37 -1.20
CA ILE A 91 4.50 -0.05 -1.14
C ILE A 91 5.68 -0.82 -1.69
N LEU A 92 6.30 -1.65 -0.85
CA LEU A 92 7.45 -2.45 -1.24
C LEU A 92 7.03 -3.92 -1.29
N MET A 93 7.34 -4.55 -2.38
CA MET A 93 7.01 -5.97 -2.58
C MET A 93 8.22 -6.74 -3.08
N LYS A 94 8.40 -7.93 -2.53
CA LYS A 94 9.38 -8.90 -3.03
C LYS A 94 8.80 -9.62 -4.24
N GLU A 95 9.67 -10.06 -5.14
CA GLU A 95 9.26 -10.87 -6.28
C GLU A 95 8.44 -12.08 -5.81
N GLY A 96 7.32 -12.34 -6.48
CA GLY A 96 6.35 -13.36 -6.11
C GLY A 96 5.20 -12.88 -5.22
N GLN A 97 5.31 -11.69 -4.61
CA GLN A 97 4.21 -11.08 -3.85
C GLN A 97 3.24 -10.34 -4.76
N ARG A 98 2.00 -10.19 -4.28
CA ARG A 98 0.99 -9.31 -4.85
C ARG A 98 0.10 -8.72 -3.77
N LEU A 99 -0.59 -7.65 -4.08
CA LEU A 99 -1.73 -7.20 -3.30
C LEU A 99 -2.99 -8.03 -3.64
N PRO A 100 -3.95 -8.15 -2.72
CA PRO A 100 -5.23 -8.79 -3.01
C PRO A 100 -6.01 -7.99 -4.06
N ASN A 101 -6.86 -8.68 -4.81
CA ASN A 101 -7.76 -8.03 -5.75
C ASN A 101 -8.79 -7.18 -5.01
N HIS A 102 -8.81 -5.88 -5.33
CA HIS A 102 -9.71 -4.93 -4.68
C HIS A 102 -10.04 -3.76 -5.60
N TYR A 103 -11.04 -2.97 -5.21
CA TYR A 103 -11.38 -1.70 -5.83
C TYR A 103 -11.78 -0.67 -4.76
N HIS A 104 -11.81 0.60 -5.18
CA HIS A 104 -12.26 1.71 -4.36
C HIS A 104 -13.54 2.32 -4.93
N VAL A 105 -14.39 2.85 -4.05
CA VAL A 105 -15.62 3.56 -4.44
C VAL A 105 -15.40 5.06 -4.46
N PHE A 106 -14.57 5.55 -3.57
CA PHE A 106 -14.30 6.99 -3.40
C PHE A 106 -12.93 7.40 -3.92
N LYS A 107 -11.90 6.61 -3.63
CA LYS A 107 -10.50 6.94 -3.90
C LYS A 107 -10.15 6.77 -5.37
N SER A 108 -9.52 7.79 -5.98
CA SER A 108 -8.67 7.63 -7.17
C SER A 108 -7.22 7.60 -6.71
N GLU A 109 -6.39 6.84 -7.40
CA GLU A 109 -4.98 6.67 -7.06
C GLU A 109 -4.10 6.52 -8.29
N ASP A 110 -2.85 6.94 -8.16
CA ASP A 110 -1.78 6.66 -9.09
C ASP A 110 -0.86 5.59 -8.48
N ILE A 111 -0.64 4.51 -9.23
CA ILE A 111 0.36 3.48 -8.94
C ILE A 111 1.60 3.79 -9.77
N ILE A 112 2.67 4.18 -9.10
CA ILE A 112 3.88 4.74 -9.70
C ILE A 112 5.04 3.78 -9.45
N ASN A 113 5.71 3.29 -10.48
CA ASN A 113 6.93 2.50 -10.31
C ASN A 113 8.12 3.42 -9.98
N ARG A 114 8.50 3.47 -8.71
CA ARG A 114 9.58 4.34 -8.23
C ARG A 114 10.96 3.73 -8.42
N ALA A 115 11.08 2.40 -8.21
CA ALA A 115 12.39 1.72 -8.32
C ALA A 115 12.24 0.19 -8.32
N GLY A 116 13.32 -0.50 -8.61
CA GLY A 116 13.37 -1.96 -8.65
C GLY A 116 12.89 -2.51 -9.98
N GLY A 117 12.20 -3.65 -9.93
CA GLY A 117 11.62 -4.33 -11.09
C GLY A 117 10.41 -3.61 -11.68
N ASP A 118 9.92 -4.13 -12.81
CA ASP A 118 8.66 -3.69 -13.40
C ASP A 118 7.47 -4.17 -12.55
N ILE A 119 6.32 -3.50 -12.69
CA ILE A 119 5.08 -3.87 -11.99
C ILE A 119 4.12 -4.46 -13.00
N SER A 120 3.59 -5.65 -12.71
CA SER A 120 2.44 -6.23 -13.42
C SER A 120 1.16 -5.79 -12.75
N VAL A 121 0.23 -5.22 -13.52
CA VAL A 121 -1.10 -4.78 -13.06
C VAL A 121 -2.15 -5.49 -13.90
N PHE A 122 -3.18 -6.03 -13.26
CA PHE A 122 -4.34 -6.65 -13.90
C PHE A 122 -5.59 -5.89 -13.49
N LEU A 123 -6.45 -5.55 -14.45
CA LEU A 123 -7.54 -4.60 -14.28
C LEU A 123 -8.89 -5.15 -14.75
N TRP A 124 -9.94 -4.76 -14.05
CA TRP A 124 -11.34 -5.01 -14.42
C TRP A 124 -12.20 -3.80 -14.03
N ASN A 125 -13.25 -3.53 -14.77
CA ASN A 125 -14.32 -2.68 -14.25
C ASN A 125 -15.08 -3.45 -13.16
N ALA A 126 -15.44 -2.77 -12.07
CA ALA A 126 -16.36 -3.31 -11.06
C ALA A 126 -17.74 -2.72 -11.26
N ASP A 127 -18.77 -3.57 -11.21
CA ASP A 127 -20.18 -3.12 -11.27
C ASP A 127 -20.51 -2.26 -10.04
N PRO A 128 -20.95 -1.01 -10.20
CA PRO A 128 -21.15 -0.11 -9.06
C PRO A 128 -22.28 -0.55 -8.08
N LYS A 129 -23.15 -1.49 -8.48
CA LYS A 129 -24.24 -1.97 -7.64
C LYS A 129 -23.88 -3.24 -6.90
N THR A 130 -23.13 -4.12 -7.53
CA THR A 130 -22.84 -5.47 -7.01
C THR A 130 -21.39 -5.67 -6.60
N GLY A 131 -20.47 -4.81 -7.08
CA GLY A 131 -19.01 -4.95 -6.93
C GLY A 131 -18.42 -6.07 -7.80
N ALA A 132 -19.21 -6.77 -8.61
CA ALA A 132 -18.72 -7.85 -9.45
C ALA A 132 -17.79 -7.32 -10.56
N GLN A 133 -16.72 -8.06 -10.83
CA GLN A 133 -15.86 -7.79 -11.99
C GLN A 133 -16.62 -8.02 -13.29
N LEU A 134 -16.46 -7.11 -14.24
CA LEU A 134 -17.06 -7.13 -15.57
C LEU A 134 -16.01 -7.51 -16.62
N ASP A 135 -16.41 -8.31 -17.60
CA ASP A 135 -15.61 -8.66 -18.77
C ASP A 135 -15.82 -7.59 -19.88
N THR A 136 -15.40 -6.35 -19.55
CA THR A 136 -15.50 -5.19 -20.45
C THR A 136 -14.14 -4.51 -20.55
N ASP A 137 -13.88 -3.81 -21.66
CA ASP A 137 -12.68 -3.02 -21.84
C ASP A 137 -12.54 -1.97 -20.71
N VAL A 138 -11.31 -1.84 -20.18
CA VAL A 138 -10.99 -0.91 -19.10
C VAL A 138 -10.24 0.28 -19.67
N HIS A 139 -10.73 1.49 -19.41
CA HIS A 139 -10.08 2.74 -19.78
C HIS A 139 -9.21 3.24 -18.63
N VAL A 140 -7.93 3.40 -18.86
CA VAL A 140 -6.96 3.87 -17.87
C VAL A 140 -6.01 4.90 -18.48
N PHE A 141 -5.40 5.72 -17.63
CA PHE A 141 -4.35 6.65 -18.06
C PHE A 141 -2.99 6.14 -17.56
N MET A 142 -2.03 6.05 -18.48
CA MET A 142 -0.62 5.81 -18.15
C MET A 142 0.17 7.05 -18.51
N ASP A 143 0.78 7.68 -17.51
CA ASP A 143 1.55 8.93 -17.68
C ASP A 143 0.75 10.02 -18.42
N GLY A 144 -0.58 10.10 -18.21
CA GLY A 144 -1.48 11.04 -18.84
C GLY A 144 -2.00 10.65 -20.24
N ILE A 145 -1.58 9.49 -20.76
CA ILE A 145 -2.05 8.96 -22.06
C ILE A 145 -3.13 7.92 -21.81
N GLU A 146 -4.27 8.04 -22.49
CA GLU A 146 -5.36 7.06 -22.40
C GLU A 146 -4.98 5.74 -23.09
N HIS A 147 -5.26 4.65 -22.38
CA HIS A 147 -5.13 3.28 -22.87
C HIS A 147 -6.44 2.52 -22.65
N VAL A 148 -6.76 1.66 -23.59
CA VAL A 148 -7.87 0.72 -23.49
C VAL A 148 -7.28 -0.69 -23.40
N VAL A 149 -7.56 -1.38 -22.30
CA VAL A 149 -7.03 -2.72 -22.04
C VAL A 149 -8.18 -3.71 -21.84
N LYS A 150 -7.97 -4.97 -22.16
CA LYS A 150 -8.96 -6.01 -21.91
C LYS A 150 -9.03 -6.33 -20.41
N ALA A 151 -10.22 -6.71 -19.94
CA ALA A 151 -10.40 -7.20 -18.59
C ALA A 151 -9.42 -8.35 -18.29
N GLY A 152 -8.63 -8.22 -17.23
CA GLY A 152 -7.65 -9.22 -16.81
C GLY A 152 -6.40 -9.36 -17.69
N GLU A 153 -6.20 -8.47 -18.65
CA GLU A 153 -4.94 -8.40 -19.41
C GLU A 153 -3.83 -7.77 -18.57
N GLU A 154 -2.60 -8.29 -18.72
CA GLU A 154 -1.44 -7.73 -18.04
C GLU A 154 -1.07 -6.36 -18.60
N VAL A 155 -1.04 -5.34 -17.73
CA VAL A 155 -0.47 -4.04 -17.98
C VAL A 155 0.86 -3.93 -17.25
N VAL A 156 1.94 -3.57 -17.97
CA VAL A 156 3.26 -3.44 -17.35
C VAL A 156 3.59 -1.98 -17.11
N VAL A 157 3.76 -1.62 -15.83
CA VAL A 157 4.22 -0.28 -15.42
C VAL A 157 5.72 -0.32 -15.21
N LYS A 158 6.46 0.23 -16.16
CA LYS A 158 7.93 0.27 -16.14
C LYS A 158 8.43 1.30 -15.13
N LYS A 159 9.69 1.14 -14.71
CA LYS A 159 10.35 2.11 -13.81
C LYS A 159 10.21 3.54 -14.32
N GLY A 160 9.73 4.44 -13.46
CA GLY A 160 9.46 5.84 -13.73
C GLY A 160 8.08 6.13 -14.30
N CYS A 161 7.33 5.12 -14.76
CA CYS A 161 5.97 5.26 -15.28
C CYS A 161 4.92 5.11 -14.18
N SER A 162 3.69 5.49 -14.50
CA SER A 162 2.54 5.39 -13.61
C SER A 162 1.29 4.92 -14.33
N ILE A 163 0.32 4.41 -13.57
CA ILE A 163 -1.04 4.14 -14.02
C ILE A 163 -2.01 4.79 -13.03
N SER A 164 -3.01 5.52 -13.57
CA SER A 164 -4.05 6.17 -12.77
C SER A 164 -5.30 5.30 -12.74
N LEU A 165 -5.75 4.97 -11.54
CA LEU A 165 -6.93 4.14 -11.28
C LEU A 165 -8.04 5.02 -10.71
N THR A 166 -9.19 5.03 -11.39
CA THR A 166 -10.39 5.72 -10.91
C THR A 166 -11.27 4.79 -10.08
N PRO A 167 -12.26 5.31 -9.31
CA PRO A 167 -13.21 4.48 -8.61
C PRO A 167 -13.82 3.39 -9.50
N TYR A 168 -14.11 2.25 -8.91
CA TYR A 168 -14.68 1.05 -9.56
C TYR A 168 -13.76 0.38 -10.59
N ILE A 169 -12.45 0.64 -10.59
CA ILE A 169 -11.47 -0.19 -11.28
C ILE A 169 -10.91 -1.21 -10.27
N ALA A 170 -11.34 -2.46 -10.40
CA ALA A 170 -10.78 -3.57 -9.63
C ALA A 170 -9.39 -3.92 -10.16
N HIS A 171 -8.44 -4.10 -9.25
CA HIS A 171 -7.05 -4.28 -9.63
C HIS A 171 -6.29 -5.22 -8.71
N VAL A 172 -5.29 -5.87 -9.30
CA VAL A 172 -4.23 -6.66 -8.66
C VAL A 172 -2.92 -6.17 -9.20
N PHE A 173 -1.94 -5.96 -8.36
CA PHE A 173 -0.59 -5.69 -8.83
C PHE A 173 0.49 -6.27 -7.93
N GLY A 174 1.68 -6.46 -8.50
CA GLY A 174 2.88 -6.92 -7.84
C GLY A 174 4.08 -6.83 -8.76
N PRO A 175 5.28 -7.20 -8.28
CA PRO A 175 6.46 -7.24 -9.12
C PRO A 175 6.25 -8.17 -10.32
N LYS A 176 6.65 -7.72 -11.51
CA LYS A 176 6.63 -8.56 -12.70
C LYS A 176 7.65 -9.70 -12.55
N PRO A 177 7.24 -10.96 -12.76
CA PRO A 177 8.15 -12.10 -12.62
C PRO A 177 9.42 -11.94 -13.46
N GLY A 178 10.58 -12.23 -12.85
CA GLY A 178 11.90 -12.15 -13.50
C GLY A 178 12.51 -10.74 -13.52
N THR A 179 11.86 -9.74 -12.86
CA THR A 179 12.38 -8.37 -12.82
C THR A 179 12.85 -7.93 -11.43
N GLY A 180 12.63 -8.76 -10.41
CA GLY A 180 13.02 -8.53 -9.02
C GLY A 180 12.00 -7.75 -8.20
N ASP A 181 12.39 -7.40 -6.99
CA ASP A 181 11.58 -6.64 -6.03
C ASP A 181 11.26 -5.24 -6.56
N CYS A 182 10.12 -4.65 -6.16
CA CYS A 182 9.73 -3.31 -6.61
C CYS A 182 9.40 -2.37 -5.45
N ILE A 183 9.58 -1.07 -5.72
CA ILE A 183 9.14 0.04 -4.88
C ILE A 183 8.07 0.81 -5.65
N VAL A 184 6.87 0.76 -5.15
CA VAL A 184 5.71 1.48 -5.68
C VAL A 184 5.49 2.74 -4.85
N GLY A 185 5.25 3.87 -5.51
CA GLY A 185 4.65 5.05 -4.89
C GLY A 185 3.16 5.05 -5.18
N GLU A 186 2.34 5.21 -4.17
CA GLU A 186 0.91 5.49 -4.32
C GLU A 186 0.67 6.96 -3.96
N VAL A 187 0.02 7.69 -4.86
CA VAL A 187 -0.53 9.01 -4.59
C VAL A 187 -2.02 8.95 -4.86
N SER A 188 -2.83 9.31 -3.87
CA SER A 188 -4.27 9.15 -3.99
C SER A 188 -5.04 10.27 -3.29
N LYS A 189 -6.36 10.31 -3.46
CA LYS A 189 -7.23 10.98 -2.50
C LYS A 189 -6.95 10.43 -1.09
N VAL A 190 -7.50 11.10 -0.07
CA VAL A 190 -7.44 10.60 1.31
C VAL A 190 -7.79 9.11 1.36
N ASN A 191 -6.89 8.34 1.96
CA ASN A 191 -7.03 6.90 2.09
C ASN A 191 -7.79 6.55 3.37
N ASP A 192 -8.81 5.72 3.24
CA ASP A 192 -9.55 5.12 4.34
C ASP A 192 -9.53 3.59 4.20
N ASP A 193 -8.59 2.97 4.87
CA ASP A 193 -8.39 1.51 4.82
C ASP A 193 -9.53 0.71 5.48
N HIS A 194 -10.40 1.38 6.26
CA HIS A 194 -11.50 0.73 6.95
C HIS A 194 -12.80 0.70 6.15
N THR A 195 -13.02 1.70 5.26
CA THR A 195 -14.31 1.85 4.58
C THR A 195 -14.25 1.88 3.06
N ASP A 196 -13.07 2.07 2.44
CA ASP A 196 -12.93 2.21 0.97
C ASP A 196 -12.02 1.16 0.32
N ASN A 197 -11.72 0.04 1.00
CA ASN A 197 -11.06 -1.13 0.41
C ASN A 197 -12.08 -2.27 0.24
N TYR A 198 -12.54 -2.47 -0.99
CA TYR A 198 -13.49 -3.54 -1.33
C TYR A 198 -12.75 -4.73 -1.91
N PHE A 199 -12.38 -5.68 -1.05
CA PHE A 199 -11.68 -6.89 -1.47
C PHE A 199 -12.60 -7.87 -2.19
N LEU A 200 -12.15 -8.38 -3.33
CA LEU A 200 -12.82 -9.43 -4.10
C LEU A 200 -12.33 -10.84 -3.72
N GLU A 201 -11.40 -10.88 -2.78
CA GLU A 201 -10.87 -12.09 -2.16
C GLU A 201 -11.21 -12.12 -0.67
N LYS A 202 -11.27 -13.32 -0.08
CA LYS A 202 -11.51 -13.46 1.36
C LYS A 202 -10.22 -13.18 2.12
N VAL A 203 -10.01 -11.93 2.49
CA VAL A 203 -8.82 -11.44 3.19
C VAL A 203 -9.21 -10.48 4.32
N ALA A 204 -8.25 -10.21 5.22
CA ALA A 204 -8.30 -9.15 6.21
C ALA A 204 -7.36 -8.00 5.80
N ARG A 205 -7.62 -6.76 6.25
CA ARG A 205 -6.72 -5.63 5.95
C ARG A 205 -5.42 -5.70 6.74
N PHE A 206 -5.47 -6.11 8.00
CA PHE A 206 -4.32 -6.20 8.89
C PHE A 206 -4.01 -7.65 9.25
N ALA A 207 -2.73 -7.94 9.49
CA ALA A 207 -2.28 -9.25 9.93
C ALA A 207 -2.54 -9.46 11.43
N ASP A 208 -2.82 -10.69 11.84
CA ASP A 208 -2.70 -11.11 13.23
C ASP A 208 -1.23 -11.28 13.59
N ILE A 209 -0.79 -10.70 14.74
CA ILE A 209 0.61 -10.62 15.12
C ILE A 209 0.86 -11.51 16.34
N ASP A 210 1.86 -12.41 16.20
CA ASP A 210 2.46 -13.19 17.29
C ASP A 210 3.73 -12.46 17.76
N GLU A 211 3.73 -12.01 19.02
CA GLU A 211 4.77 -11.16 19.61
C GLU A 211 5.94 -12.01 20.14
N ASP A 212 6.76 -12.53 19.25
CA ASP A 212 7.94 -13.35 19.55
C ASP A 212 9.25 -12.53 19.68
N GLU A 213 9.23 -11.24 19.37
CA GLU A 213 10.37 -10.31 19.41
C GLU A 213 9.91 -8.90 19.84
N PRO A 214 10.77 -8.06 20.44
CA PRO A 214 10.44 -6.65 20.69
C PRO A 214 10.15 -5.89 19.39
N ILE A 215 9.22 -4.93 19.44
CA ILE A 215 8.87 -4.05 18.33
C ILE A 215 10.09 -3.22 17.93
N LEU A 216 10.49 -3.29 16.65
CA LEU A 216 11.52 -2.43 16.07
C LEU A 216 10.94 -1.01 15.85
N HIS A 217 9.93 -0.91 15.00
CA HIS A 217 9.13 0.28 14.78
C HIS A 217 7.66 -0.10 14.88
N PRO A 218 6.81 0.73 15.50
CA PRO A 218 5.39 0.42 15.62
C PRO A 218 4.70 0.50 14.25
N LEU A 219 3.71 -0.35 14.05
CA LEU A 219 2.85 -0.25 12.89
C LEU A 219 1.81 0.88 13.08
N CYS A 220 1.30 1.40 11.98
CA CYS A 220 0.37 2.54 11.99
C CYS A 220 -0.90 2.28 12.84
N ASN A 221 -1.40 1.05 12.85
CA ASN A 221 -2.55 0.62 13.66
C ASN A 221 -2.19 0.30 15.13
N GLU A 222 -0.91 0.30 15.49
CA GLU A 222 -0.44 0.08 16.87
C GLU A 222 -0.15 1.39 17.61
N CYS A 223 -0.02 2.51 16.89
CA CYS A 223 0.34 3.80 17.45
C CYS A 223 -0.61 4.29 18.57
N ALA A 224 -1.83 3.80 18.62
CA ALA A 224 -2.77 4.08 19.70
C ALA A 224 -2.42 3.37 21.02
N LYS A 225 -1.54 2.35 20.98
CA LYS A 225 -1.12 1.55 22.15
C LYS A 225 0.14 2.09 22.83
N ILE A 226 0.78 3.14 22.26
CA ILE A 226 2.03 3.76 22.71
C ILE A 226 1.75 5.11 23.44
#